data_643836646f33d01654eb5a3a93ae9209
#
_entry.id   643836646f33d01654eb5a3a93ae9209
#
_cell.length_a   1.000
_cell.length_b   1.000
_cell.length_c   1.000
_cell.angle_alpha   90.00
_cell.angle_beta   90.00
_cell.angle_gamma   90.00
#
_symmetry.space_group_name_H-M   'P 1'
#
loop_
_entity.id
_entity.type
_entity.pdbx_description
1 polymer ?
#
loop_
_entity_poly.entity_id
_entity_poly.type
_entity_poly.pdbx_seq_one_letter_code
_entity_poly.pdbx_strand_id
1 'polypeptide(L)'
;MKKKIAILTGAVLVGLVGINLTPANAVLTGTVTKGVLTIATDNPAYSPWFDSDKPSNGKGFESAVAYAVAKQLGYSPSQVKWVTATFDSVIQPGKKNFDFDINQVSITDERKKAVDFSSGYYDVTQTVVSLKSSSIAGAKTLAAISKSKLGAAVGTTSLTAITNVIKPKSKPSVYNTNDLAVAALSAKQIDGIVVDLPTAFYLAATVKDAVIVGQIPSSGPAEQFGLVLTKGSKLTAQVSAAVDALRKNGTLQALADKWLANTGGAPVLK
;
A
#
# COMPACT_ATOMS: atom_id res chain seq x y z
N MET A 1 -45.00 72.90 17.35
CA MET A 1 -44.79 71.89 16.33
C MET A 1 -43.74 70.92 16.91
N LYS A 2 -44.13 69.73 17.39
CA LYS A 2 -43.22 68.73 17.99
C LYS A 2 -43.06 67.60 16.98
N LYS A 3 -41.80 67.44 16.42
CA LYS A 3 -41.45 66.35 15.52
C LYS A 3 -41.15 65.08 16.35
N LYS A 4 -41.90 63.99 16.10
CA LYS A 4 -41.65 62.65 16.63
C LYS A 4 -40.63 61.96 15.77
N ILE A 5 -39.53 61.53 16.39
CA ILE A 5 -38.53 60.66 15.77
C ILE A 5 -38.93 59.23 16.07
N ALA A 6 -39.18 58.41 15.01
CA ALA A 6 -39.41 57.01 15.11
C ALA A 6 -38.06 56.29 15.06
N ILE A 7 -37.73 55.52 16.10
CA ILE A 7 -36.56 54.64 16.16
C ILE A 7 -36.97 53.30 15.60
N LEU A 8 -36.34 52.91 14.48
CA LEU A 8 -36.51 51.59 13.86
C LEU A 8 -35.49 50.64 14.51
N THR A 9 -35.99 49.71 15.32
CA THR A 9 -35.16 48.64 15.90
C THR A 9 -35.07 47.50 14.90
N GLY A 10 -33.90 47.38 14.22
CA GLY A 10 -33.60 46.26 13.35
C GLY A 10 -33.18 45.03 14.18
N ALA A 11 -33.98 43.99 14.15
CA ALA A 11 -33.63 42.70 14.72
C ALA A 11 -32.64 41.97 13.77
N VAL A 12 -31.39 41.80 14.20
CA VAL A 12 -30.41 40.97 13.51
C VAL A 12 -30.67 39.51 13.88
N LEU A 13 -31.23 38.75 12.95
CA LEU A 13 -31.28 37.28 13.06
C LEU A 13 -29.87 36.73 12.82
N VAL A 14 -29.20 36.35 13.88
CA VAL A 14 -27.97 35.51 13.80
C VAL A 14 -28.42 34.10 13.48
N GLY A 15 -28.29 33.72 12.20
CA GLY A 15 -28.44 32.32 11.78
C GLY A 15 -27.39 31.46 12.43
N LEU A 16 -27.79 30.62 13.39
CA LEU A 16 -26.98 29.53 13.90
C LEU A 16 -26.76 28.51 12.76
N VAL A 17 -25.61 28.57 12.10
CA VAL A 17 -25.14 27.47 11.25
C VAL A 17 -24.85 26.31 12.18
N GLY A 18 -25.79 25.38 12.24
CA GLY A 18 -25.60 24.12 12.95
C GLY A 18 -24.43 23.38 12.36
N ILE A 19 -23.29 23.42 13.04
CA ILE A 19 -22.19 22.50 12.77
C ILE A 19 -22.71 21.13 13.20
N ASN A 20 -23.12 20.31 12.23
CA ASN A 20 -23.35 18.90 12.45
C ASN A 20 -22.00 18.25 12.82
N LEU A 21 -21.67 18.29 14.10
CA LEU A 21 -20.69 17.42 14.70
C LEU A 21 -21.25 16.01 14.62
N THR A 22 -20.87 15.26 13.58
CA THR A 22 -21.05 13.82 13.59
C THR A 22 -20.40 13.30 14.87
N PRO A 23 -21.13 12.51 15.71
CA PRO A 23 -20.55 12.00 16.94
C PRO A 23 -19.34 11.13 16.60
N ALA A 24 -18.16 11.61 16.98
CA ALA A 24 -16.98 10.78 17.08
C ALA A 24 -17.30 9.68 18.10
N ASN A 25 -17.09 8.41 17.71
CA ASN A 25 -17.12 7.18 18.53
C ASN A 25 -18.35 6.25 18.35
N ALA A 26 -18.75 5.96 17.15
CA ALA A 26 -19.34 4.64 16.93
C ALA A 26 -18.17 3.64 16.75
N VAL A 27 -17.75 2.99 17.85
CA VAL A 27 -16.84 1.83 17.77
C VAL A 27 -17.42 0.87 16.73
N LEU A 28 -16.59 0.50 15.73
CA LEU A 28 -17.03 -0.40 14.66
C LEU A 28 -17.64 -1.67 15.28
N THR A 29 -18.81 -2.05 14.79
CA THR A 29 -19.41 -3.34 15.12
C THR A 29 -18.89 -4.39 14.15
N GLY A 30 -18.41 -5.51 14.66
CA GLY A 30 -17.94 -6.63 13.83
C GLY A 30 -16.42 -6.77 13.74
N THR A 31 -15.66 -6.04 14.57
CA THR A 31 -14.23 -6.29 14.76
C THR A 31 -14.00 -7.65 15.43
N VAL A 32 -12.85 -8.26 15.14
CA VAL A 32 -12.42 -9.56 15.73
C VAL A 32 -12.43 -9.50 17.26
N THR A 33 -11.99 -8.36 17.81
CA THR A 33 -12.05 -8.10 19.26
C THR A 33 -12.80 -6.80 19.50
N LYS A 34 -13.86 -6.84 20.30
CA LYS A 34 -14.68 -5.67 20.60
C LYS A 34 -13.83 -4.52 21.17
N GLY A 35 -13.91 -3.34 20.56
CA GLY A 35 -13.19 -2.13 21.00
C GLY A 35 -11.70 -2.10 20.66
N VAL A 36 -11.20 -3.09 19.92
CA VAL A 36 -9.82 -3.17 19.42
C VAL A 36 -9.86 -3.30 17.92
N LEU A 37 -9.02 -2.55 17.22
CA LEU A 37 -8.77 -2.72 15.79
C LEU A 37 -7.53 -3.59 15.60
N THR A 38 -7.73 -4.81 15.13
CA THR A 38 -6.65 -5.77 14.89
C THR A 38 -6.17 -5.64 13.44
N ILE A 39 -4.92 -5.22 13.26
CA ILE A 39 -4.30 -5.01 11.95
C ILE A 39 -3.23 -6.06 11.73
N ALA A 40 -3.21 -6.67 10.55
CA ALA A 40 -2.18 -7.62 10.17
C ALA A 40 -1.16 -7.01 9.22
N THR A 41 0.05 -7.56 9.25
CA THR A 41 1.09 -7.40 8.22
C THR A 41 2.05 -8.60 8.28
N ASP A 42 2.96 -8.71 7.32
CA ASP A 42 3.95 -9.79 7.28
C ASP A 42 5.09 -9.57 8.30
N ASN A 43 5.92 -10.57 8.45
CA ASN A 43 7.16 -10.53 9.22
C ASN A 43 8.29 -11.22 8.41
N PRO A 44 9.36 -10.47 8.05
CA PRO A 44 9.65 -9.09 8.42
C PRO A 44 8.76 -8.06 7.70
N ALA A 45 8.46 -6.96 8.39
CA ALA A 45 7.76 -5.80 7.85
C ALA A 45 8.79 -4.86 7.19
N TYR A 46 8.80 -4.83 5.86
CA TYR A 46 9.87 -4.22 5.06
C TYR A 46 9.83 -2.69 5.02
N SER A 47 11.02 -2.08 5.05
CA SER A 47 11.19 -0.67 4.66
C SER A 47 11.02 -0.50 3.13
N PRO A 48 10.50 0.65 2.67
CA PRO A 48 10.10 1.86 3.40
C PRO A 48 8.65 1.84 3.92
N TRP A 49 7.96 0.70 3.78
CA TRP A 49 6.57 0.50 4.18
C TRP A 49 6.41 0.54 5.70
N PHE A 50 7.34 -0.10 6.39
CA PHE A 50 7.48 -0.10 7.84
C PHE A 50 8.91 0.28 8.23
N ASP A 51 9.09 1.01 9.32
CA ASP A 51 10.43 1.36 9.81
C ASP A 51 10.89 0.36 10.87
N SER A 52 12.13 -0.14 10.70
CA SER A 52 12.81 -0.99 11.67
C SER A 52 12.07 -2.29 12.01
N ASP A 53 11.32 -2.86 11.07
CA ASP A 53 10.52 -4.07 11.27
C ASP A 53 9.57 -3.95 12.50
N LYS A 54 8.99 -2.74 12.70
CA LYS A 54 8.12 -2.44 13.85
C LYS A 54 6.80 -1.80 13.40
N PRO A 55 5.80 -2.59 12.96
CA PRO A 55 4.53 -2.07 12.48
C PRO A 55 3.82 -1.13 13.47
N SER A 56 4.01 -1.36 14.77
CA SER A 56 3.35 -0.59 15.84
C SER A 56 3.97 0.77 16.15
N ASN A 57 5.10 1.15 15.50
CA ASN A 57 5.79 2.40 15.81
C ASN A 57 5.22 3.64 15.09
N GLY A 58 4.27 3.47 14.18
CA GLY A 58 3.67 4.56 13.38
C GLY A 58 4.60 5.12 12.30
N LYS A 59 5.76 4.48 12.04
CA LYS A 59 6.77 4.92 11.09
C LYS A 59 6.84 4.00 9.88
N GLY A 60 7.17 4.57 8.72
CA GLY A 60 7.02 3.94 7.42
C GLY A 60 5.64 4.23 6.84
N PHE A 61 5.50 4.08 5.52
CA PHE A 61 4.29 4.50 4.83
C PHE A 61 3.06 3.72 5.30
N GLU A 62 3.11 2.41 5.32
CA GLU A 62 1.95 1.58 5.64
C GLU A 62 1.60 1.60 7.13
N SER A 63 2.61 1.64 8.02
CA SER A 63 2.34 1.86 9.44
C SER A 63 1.59 3.17 9.68
N ALA A 64 2.05 4.26 9.04
CA ALA A 64 1.40 5.57 9.15
C ALA A 64 -0.02 5.58 8.55
N VAL A 65 -0.23 4.93 7.39
CA VAL A 65 -1.56 4.78 6.77
C VAL A 65 -2.49 3.97 7.69
N ALA A 66 -2.03 2.87 8.27
CA ALA A 66 -2.82 2.05 9.19
C ALA A 66 -3.33 2.84 10.39
N TYR A 67 -2.47 3.64 11.01
CA TYR A 67 -2.87 4.52 12.13
C TYR A 67 -3.77 5.68 11.67
N ALA A 68 -3.59 6.22 10.47
CA ALA A 68 -4.50 7.22 9.91
C ALA A 68 -5.90 6.65 9.67
N VAL A 69 -5.99 5.43 9.12
CA VAL A 69 -7.24 4.70 8.94
C VAL A 69 -7.88 4.39 10.31
N ALA A 70 -7.11 3.89 11.28
CA ALA A 70 -7.60 3.63 12.63
C ALA A 70 -8.21 4.89 13.26
N LYS A 71 -7.51 6.04 13.17
CA LYS A 71 -8.01 7.33 13.65
C LYS A 71 -9.30 7.75 12.94
N GLN A 72 -9.38 7.58 11.61
CA GLN A 72 -10.58 7.90 10.83
C GLN A 72 -11.78 7.02 11.23
N LEU A 73 -11.52 5.79 11.66
CA LEU A 73 -12.50 4.85 12.19
C LEU A 73 -12.82 5.07 13.68
N GLY A 74 -12.22 6.08 14.34
CA GLY A 74 -12.47 6.43 15.73
C GLY A 74 -11.64 5.66 16.77
N TYR A 75 -10.59 4.94 16.36
CA TYR A 75 -9.69 4.24 17.27
C TYR A 75 -8.49 5.10 17.65
N SER A 76 -8.14 5.09 18.93
CA SER A 76 -6.87 5.62 19.43
C SER A 76 -5.72 4.65 19.13
N PRO A 77 -4.47 5.10 19.12
CA PRO A 77 -3.32 4.21 18.91
C PRO A 77 -3.25 3.05 19.92
N SER A 78 -3.70 3.24 21.16
CA SER A 78 -3.73 2.21 22.21
C SER A 78 -4.78 1.11 21.96
N GLN A 79 -5.75 1.38 21.08
CA GLN A 79 -6.78 0.41 20.67
C GLN A 79 -6.37 -0.36 19.40
N VAL A 80 -5.22 -0.08 18.81
CA VAL A 80 -4.67 -0.81 17.67
C VAL A 80 -3.82 -1.97 18.15
N LYS A 81 -4.11 -3.17 17.68
CA LYS A 81 -3.33 -4.39 17.92
C LYS A 81 -2.77 -4.90 16.60
N TRP A 82 -1.47 -5.13 16.55
CA TRP A 82 -0.83 -5.75 15.39
C TRP A 82 -0.71 -7.26 15.57
N VAL A 83 -0.91 -7.99 14.48
CA VAL A 83 -0.70 -9.44 14.37
C VAL A 83 0.08 -9.75 13.10
N THR A 84 0.83 -10.84 13.12
CA THR A 84 1.54 -11.31 11.93
C THR A 84 0.62 -12.20 11.09
N ALA A 85 0.61 -11.95 9.78
CA ALA A 85 0.01 -12.83 8.78
C ALA A 85 0.89 -12.80 7.52
N THR A 86 1.25 -13.97 6.98
CA THR A 86 2.09 -14.05 5.78
C THR A 86 1.33 -13.56 4.55
N PHE A 87 2.05 -12.98 3.58
CA PHE A 87 1.46 -12.48 2.33
C PHE A 87 0.54 -13.51 1.67
N ASP A 88 0.98 -14.75 1.53
CA ASP A 88 0.17 -15.81 0.93
C ASP A 88 -1.11 -16.09 1.73
N SER A 89 -1.05 -16.06 3.06
CA SER A 89 -2.22 -16.36 3.91
C SER A 89 -3.29 -15.28 3.83
N VAL A 90 -2.90 -14.00 3.64
CA VAL A 90 -3.88 -12.91 3.61
C VAL A 90 -4.69 -12.89 2.32
N ILE A 91 -4.14 -13.33 1.19
CA ILE A 91 -4.82 -13.37 -0.10
C ILE A 91 -5.63 -14.68 -0.32
N GLN A 92 -5.46 -15.70 0.52
CA GLN A 92 -6.21 -16.95 0.43
C GLN A 92 -7.64 -16.80 0.98
N PRO A 93 -8.62 -17.61 0.52
CA PRO A 93 -9.96 -17.60 1.08
C PRO A 93 -9.97 -18.09 2.54
N GLY A 94 -11.01 -17.74 3.29
CA GLY A 94 -11.24 -18.20 4.64
C GLY A 94 -11.29 -17.08 5.68
N LYS A 95 -11.63 -17.47 6.91
CA LYS A 95 -11.73 -16.53 8.04
C LYS A 95 -10.35 -16.01 8.43
N LYS A 96 -10.25 -14.72 8.69
CA LYS A 96 -9.04 -14.06 9.16
C LYS A 96 -9.14 -13.78 10.67
N ASN A 97 -7.98 -13.68 11.33
CA ASN A 97 -7.86 -13.31 12.74
C ASN A 97 -7.56 -11.82 12.94
N PHE A 98 -7.80 -11.01 11.91
CA PHE A 98 -7.59 -9.57 11.87
C PHE A 98 -8.81 -8.87 11.24
N ASP A 99 -8.92 -7.58 11.48
CA ASP A 99 -9.97 -6.73 10.91
C ASP A 99 -9.61 -6.29 9.49
N PHE A 100 -8.35 -5.89 9.29
CA PHE A 100 -7.75 -5.74 7.96
C PHE A 100 -6.24 -6.00 8.00
N ASP A 101 -5.70 -6.34 6.84
CA ASP A 101 -4.26 -6.46 6.59
C ASP A 101 -3.77 -5.29 5.73
N ILE A 102 -2.54 -4.85 5.96
CA ILE A 102 -1.82 -3.86 5.16
C ILE A 102 -0.41 -4.36 4.89
N ASN A 103 -0.13 -4.75 3.64
CA ASN A 103 1.09 -5.46 3.27
C ASN A 103 1.34 -5.41 1.76
N GLN A 104 1.33 -4.23 1.16
CA GLN A 104 1.55 -4.01 -0.27
C GLN A 104 0.69 -4.94 -1.17
N VAL A 105 -0.55 -5.21 -0.76
CA VAL A 105 -1.41 -6.15 -1.47
C VAL A 105 -2.16 -5.45 -2.60
N SER A 106 -1.76 -5.73 -3.83
CA SER A 106 -2.42 -5.20 -5.02
C SER A 106 -3.84 -5.74 -5.17
N ILE A 107 -4.76 -4.85 -5.46
CA ILE A 107 -6.15 -5.17 -5.76
C ILE A 107 -6.20 -5.82 -7.13
N THR A 108 -6.59 -7.10 -7.21
CA THR A 108 -6.81 -7.80 -8.48
C THR A 108 -8.17 -8.51 -8.48
N ASP A 109 -8.73 -8.73 -9.68
CA ASP A 109 -10.02 -9.42 -9.78
C ASP A 109 -9.93 -10.88 -9.33
N GLU A 110 -8.75 -11.50 -9.45
CA GLU A 110 -8.52 -12.85 -8.93
C GLU A 110 -8.59 -12.86 -7.40
N ARG A 111 -7.86 -11.95 -6.75
CA ARG A 111 -7.85 -11.85 -5.27
C ARG A 111 -9.22 -11.46 -4.71
N LYS A 112 -10.00 -10.61 -5.42
CA LYS A 112 -11.37 -10.25 -5.03
C LYS A 112 -12.32 -11.43 -4.94
N LYS A 113 -12.03 -12.55 -5.58
CA LYS A 113 -12.83 -13.79 -5.44
C LYS A 113 -12.67 -14.40 -4.05
N ALA A 114 -11.49 -14.27 -3.44
CA ALA A 114 -11.11 -14.91 -2.17
C ALA A 114 -11.27 -13.99 -0.96
N VAL A 115 -11.02 -12.69 -1.12
CA VAL A 115 -10.99 -11.68 -0.05
C VAL A 115 -11.71 -10.40 -0.47
N ASP A 116 -12.03 -9.54 0.50
CA ASP A 116 -12.48 -8.18 0.20
C ASP A 116 -11.29 -7.21 0.28
N PHE A 117 -11.43 -6.10 -0.44
CA PHE A 117 -10.48 -4.98 -0.42
C PHE A 117 -11.17 -3.69 -0.04
N SER A 118 -10.44 -2.81 0.61
CA SER A 118 -10.79 -1.39 0.68
C SER A 118 -10.64 -0.72 -0.69
N SER A 119 -11.05 0.55 -0.78
CA SER A 119 -10.54 1.46 -1.81
C SER A 119 -9.00 1.46 -1.79
N GLY A 120 -8.37 1.69 -2.95
CA GLY A 120 -6.91 1.72 -3.04
C GLY A 120 -6.30 2.85 -2.20
N TYR A 121 -5.21 2.57 -1.47
CA TYR A 121 -4.50 3.59 -0.69
C TYR A 121 -3.21 4.09 -1.35
N TYR A 122 -2.67 3.37 -2.34
CA TYR A 122 -1.45 3.73 -3.07
C TYR A 122 -1.46 3.18 -4.50
N ASP A 123 -1.03 3.99 -5.46
CA ASP A 123 -0.83 3.59 -6.85
C ASP A 123 0.61 3.14 -7.04
N VAL A 124 0.83 1.97 -7.62
CA VAL A 124 2.15 1.34 -7.71
C VAL A 124 2.45 0.85 -9.12
N THR A 125 3.74 0.74 -9.43
CA THR A 125 4.26 0.12 -10.65
C THR A 125 5.28 -0.94 -10.31
N GLN A 126 5.37 -1.97 -11.16
CA GLN A 126 6.36 -3.04 -11.02
C GLN A 126 7.69 -2.61 -11.64
N THR A 127 8.79 -2.94 -10.99
CA THR A 127 10.13 -2.41 -11.35
C THR A 127 11.18 -3.50 -11.30
N VAL A 128 12.05 -3.51 -12.29
CA VAL A 128 13.19 -4.43 -12.37
C VAL A 128 14.40 -3.83 -11.65
N VAL A 129 14.98 -4.57 -10.72
CA VAL A 129 16.23 -4.25 -10.02
C VAL A 129 17.27 -5.30 -10.41
N SER A 130 18.51 -4.88 -10.67
CA SER A 130 19.64 -5.76 -10.96
C SER A 130 20.90 -5.30 -10.22
N LEU A 131 21.99 -6.03 -10.33
CA LEU A 131 23.32 -5.55 -9.93
C LEU A 131 23.99 -4.80 -11.08
N LYS A 132 24.83 -3.80 -10.78
CA LYS A 132 25.64 -3.07 -11.78
C LYS A 132 26.44 -3.98 -12.70
N SER A 133 26.88 -5.14 -12.19
CA SER A 133 27.64 -6.15 -12.95
C SER A 133 26.76 -7.03 -13.85
N SER A 134 25.45 -6.95 -13.75
CA SER A 134 24.53 -7.73 -14.58
C SER A 134 24.44 -7.17 -16.00
N SER A 135 24.28 -8.05 -16.98
CA SER A 135 24.12 -7.67 -18.40
C SER A 135 22.86 -6.83 -18.65
N ILE A 136 21.91 -6.82 -17.73
CA ILE A 136 20.66 -6.05 -17.85
C ILE A 136 20.69 -4.71 -17.11
N ALA A 137 21.76 -4.36 -16.42
CA ALA A 137 21.83 -3.12 -15.61
C ALA A 137 21.54 -1.84 -16.42
N GLY A 138 21.90 -1.82 -17.70
CA GLY A 138 21.65 -0.69 -18.61
C GLY A 138 20.53 -0.93 -19.63
N ALA A 139 19.72 -1.97 -19.46
CA ALA A 139 18.66 -2.29 -20.41
C ALA A 139 17.57 -1.20 -20.43
N LYS A 140 17.05 -0.91 -21.61
CA LYS A 140 16.02 0.11 -21.83
C LYS A 140 14.71 -0.46 -22.40
N THR A 141 14.71 -1.76 -22.71
CA THR A 141 13.56 -2.43 -23.34
C THR A 141 13.29 -3.77 -22.69
N LEU A 142 12.03 -4.22 -22.73
CA LEU A 142 11.63 -5.56 -22.29
C LEU A 142 12.37 -6.66 -23.08
N ALA A 143 12.58 -6.45 -24.38
CA ALA A 143 13.32 -7.37 -25.23
C ALA A 143 14.77 -7.60 -24.77
N ALA A 144 15.44 -6.56 -24.27
CA ALA A 144 16.80 -6.65 -23.76
C ALA A 144 16.92 -7.52 -22.51
N ILE A 145 15.88 -7.62 -21.68
CA ILE A 145 15.84 -8.42 -20.47
C ILE A 145 15.17 -9.78 -20.63
N SER A 146 14.59 -10.07 -21.81
CA SER A 146 13.84 -11.30 -22.08
C SER A 146 14.65 -12.60 -22.03
N LYS A 147 16.00 -12.52 -22.11
CA LYS A 147 16.88 -13.68 -22.01
C LYS A 147 17.44 -13.89 -20.61
N SER A 148 17.14 -13.01 -19.67
CA SER A 148 17.70 -12.98 -18.33
C SER A 148 16.94 -13.88 -17.38
N LYS A 149 17.64 -14.34 -16.35
CA LYS A 149 17.03 -15.06 -15.22
C LYS A 149 16.44 -14.03 -14.26
N LEU A 150 15.12 -13.92 -14.26
CA LEU A 150 14.39 -13.00 -13.38
C LEU A 150 13.72 -13.77 -12.24
N GLY A 151 13.59 -13.13 -11.10
CA GLY A 151 12.91 -13.70 -9.93
C GLY A 151 12.00 -12.73 -9.24
N ALA A 152 11.03 -13.27 -8.49
CA ALA A 152 10.12 -12.54 -7.60
C ALA A 152 9.60 -13.46 -6.50
N ALA A 153 8.94 -12.86 -5.49
CA ALA A 153 8.26 -13.64 -4.47
C ALA A 153 6.98 -14.29 -5.01
N VAL A 154 6.65 -15.46 -4.45
CA VAL A 154 5.44 -16.23 -4.79
C VAL A 154 4.17 -15.41 -4.53
N GLY A 155 3.13 -15.62 -5.33
CA GLY A 155 1.82 -14.99 -5.16
C GLY A 155 1.75 -13.49 -5.49
N THR A 156 2.87 -12.84 -5.85
CA THR A 156 2.94 -11.40 -6.12
C THR A 156 2.55 -11.03 -7.55
N THR A 157 2.10 -9.79 -7.74
CA THR A 157 1.91 -9.18 -9.07
C THR A 157 3.25 -8.96 -9.78
N SER A 158 4.35 -8.85 -9.04
CA SER A 158 5.72 -8.84 -9.58
C SER A 158 6.03 -10.12 -10.36
N LEU A 159 5.69 -11.30 -9.81
CA LEU A 159 5.83 -12.57 -10.51
C LEU A 159 4.92 -12.64 -11.75
N THR A 160 3.70 -12.12 -11.62
CA THR A 160 2.75 -12.01 -12.74
C THR A 160 3.29 -11.09 -13.84
N ALA A 161 3.92 -9.97 -13.48
CA ALA A 161 4.52 -9.04 -14.44
C ALA A 161 5.70 -9.69 -15.18
N ILE A 162 6.55 -10.49 -14.52
CA ILE A 162 7.58 -11.27 -15.20
C ILE A 162 6.93 -12.20 -16.22
N THR A 163 5.93 -12.97 -15.80
CA THR A 163 5.34 -14.04 -16.60
C THR A 163 4.53 -13.51 -17.79
N ASN A 164 3.76 -12.44 -17.58
CA ASN A 164 2.76 -11.99 -18.53
C ASN A 164 3.20 -10.78 -19.37
N VAL A 165 4.11 -9.94 -18.85
CA VAL A 165 4.57 -8.73 -19.55
C VAL A 165 5.98 -8.92 -20.12
N ILE A 166 6.96 -9.28 -19.28
CA ILE A 166 8.35 -9.48 -19.74
C ILE A 166 8.46 -10.74 -20.60
N LYS A 167 7.80 -11.83 -20.21
CA LYS A 167 7.78 -13.13 -20.90
C LYS A 167 9.19 -13.65 -21.20
N PRO A 168 10.03 -13.82 -20.17
CA PRO A 168 11.39 -14.26 -20.41
C PRO A 168 11.44 -15.67 -21.02
N LYS A 169 12.53 -15.99 -21.72
CA LYS A 169 12.72 -17.32 -22.34
C LYS A 169 12.82 -18.44 -21.30
N SER A 170 13.38 -18.16 -20.13
CA SER A 170 13.47 -19.10 -19.01
C SER A 170 12.36 -18.84 -18.00
N LYS A 171 11.89 -19.89 -17.31
CA LYS A 171 10.91 -19.73 -16.23
C LYS A 171 11.48 -18.81 -15.14
N PRO A 172 10.66 -17.94 -14.58
CA PRO A 172 11.07 -17.11 -13.42
C PRO A 172 11.50 -17.98 -12.24
N SER A 173 12.50 -17.52 -11.50
CA SER A 173 12.82 -18.07 -10.20
C SER A 173 11.82 -17.55 -9.16
N VAL A 174 11.19 -18.47 -8.44
CA VAL A 174 10.15 -18.14 -7.46
C VAL A 174 10.71 -18.32 -6.05
N TYR A 175 10.55 -17.33 -5.20
CA TYR A 175 11.04 -17.31 -3.82
C TYR A 175 9.90 -17.14 -2.84
N ASN A 176 10.04 -17.67 -1.64
CA ASN A 176 9.01 -17.52 -0.60
C ASN A 176 8.91 -16.09 -0.06
N THR A 177 10.02 -15.33 -0.09
CA THR A 177 10.09 -13.95 0.40
C THR A 177 10.93 -13.07 -0.51
N ASN A 178 10.76 -11.76 -0.42
CA ASN A 178 11.63 -10.80 -1.09
C ASN A 178 13.09 -10.91 -0.62
N ASP A 179 13.34 -11.20 0.67
CA ASP A 179 14.72 -11.38 1.20
C ASP A 179 15.44 -12.52 0.51
N LEU A 180 14.78 -13.65 0.27
CA LEU A 180 15.34 -14.78 -0.46
C LEU A 180 15.65 -14.42 -1.92
N ALA A 181 14.78 -13.64 -2.56
CA ALA A 181 15.01 -13.14 -3.91
C ALA A 181 16.21 -12.17 -3.96
N VAL A 182 16.32 -11.26 -2.97
CA VAL A 182 17.47 -10.33 -2.83
C VAL A 182 18.77 -11.09 -2.55
N ALA A 183 18.73 -12.11 -1.70
CA ALA A 183 19.89 -12.96 -1.44
C ALA A 183 20.36 -13.67 -2.72
N ALA A 184 19.44 -14.21 -3.53
CA ALA A 184 19.73 -14.83 -4.81
C ALA A 184 20.30 -13.83 -5.84
N LEU A 185 19.79 -12.59 -5.87
CA LEU A 185 20.34 -11.51 -6.70
C LEU A 185 21.77 -11.16 -6.26
N SER A 186 22.00 -10.98 -4.97
CA SER A 186 23.31 -10.67 -4.40
C SER A 186 24.34 -11.78 -4.65
N ALA A 187 23.89 -13.04 -4.63
CA ALA A 187 24.69 -14.22 -4.98
C ALA A 187 24.84 -14.43 -6.50
N LYS A 188 24.27 -13.54 -7.34
CA LYS A 188 24.30 -13.64 -8.81
C LYS A 188 23.69 -14.92 -9.37
N GLN A 189 22.76 -15.54 -8.65
CA GLN A 189 22.01 -16.71 -9.11
C GLN A 189 20.92 -16.32 -10.12
N ILE A 190 20.43 -15.07 -10.03
CA ILE A 190 19.51 -14.42 -10.96
C ILE A 190 20.11 -13.09 -11.43
N ASP A 191 19.68 -12.63 -12.60
CA ASP A 191 20.16 -11.39 -13.22
C ASP A 191 19.39 -10.16 -12.71
N GLY A 192 18.16 -10.35 -12.27
CA GLY A 192 17.30 -9.30 -11.74
C GLY A 192 16.12 -9.83 -10.95
N ILE A 193 15.59 -8.98 -10.07
CA ILE A 193 14.34 -9.19 -9.36
C ILE A 193 13.31 -8.16 -9.79
N VAL A 194 12.03 -8.53 -9.71
CA VAL A 194 10.91 -7.60 -9.90
C VAL A 194 10.24 -7.37 -8.56
N VAL A 195 10.06 -6.11 -8.22
CA VAL A 195 9.45 -5.62 -6.99
C VAL A 195 8.69 -4.32 -7.26
N ASP A 196 7.91 -3.85 -6.31
CA ASP A 196 7.25 -2.56 -6.36
C ASP A 196 8.25 -1.40 -6.42
N LEU A 197 7.92 -0.32 -7.10
CA LEU A 197 8.83 0.80 -7.33
C LEU A 197 9.44 1.38 -6.03
N PRO A 198 8.68 1.64 -4.93
CA PRO A 198 9.30 2.11 -3.69
C PRO A 198 10.27 1.10 -3.07
N THR A 199 9.97 -0.19 -3.16
CA THR A 199 10.88 -1.27 -2.74
C THR A 199 12.14 -1.28 -3.61
N ALA A 200 12.02 -1.05 -4.93
CA ALA A 200 13.15 -0.97 -5.83
C ALA A 200 14.11 0.17 -5.44
N PHE A 201 13.60 1.34 -5.08
CA PHE A 201 14.44 2.46 -4.58
C PHE A 201 15.13 2.12 -3.26
N TYR A 202 14.42 1.48 -2.33
CA TYR A 202 15.00 1.02 -1.09
C TYR A 202 16.16 0.03 -1.34
N LEU A 203 15.95 -0.97 -2.21
CA LEU A 203 16.98 -1.95 -2.55
C LEU A 203 18.18 -1.31 -3.26
N ALA A 204 17.95 -0.36 -4.17
CA ALA A 204 19.04 0.36 -4.83
C ALA A 204 19.87 1.20 -3.85
N ALA A 205 19.28 1.64 -2.73
CA ALA A 205 19.98 2.40 -1.68
C ALA A 205 20.70 1.51 -0.66
N THR A 206 20.22 0.28 -0.41
CA THR A 206 20.67 -0.55 0.71
C THR A 206 21.43 -1.81 0.30
N VAL A 207 21.18 -2.34 -0.89
CA VAL A 207 21.86 -3.53 -1.41
C VAL A 207 23.08 -3.10 -2.22
N LYS A 208 24.25 -3.64 -1.88
CA LYS A 208 25.51 -3.31 -2.56
C LYS A 208 25.40 -3.54 -4.07
N ASP A 209 25.76 -2.52 -4.83
CA ASP A 209 25.77 -2.52 -6.30
C ASP A 209 24.40 -2.75 -6.96
N ALA A 210 23.29 -2.69 -6.23
CA ALA A 210 21.97 -2.74 -6.83
C ALA A 210 21.67 -1.46 -7.61
N VAL A 211 20.96 -1.63 -8.73
CA VAL A 211 20.49 -0.53 -9.60
C VAL A 211 19.08 -0.82 -10.09
N ILE A 212 18.30 0.24 -10.25
CA ILE A 212 17.00 0.18 -10.92
C ILE A 212 17.26 0.09 -12.43
N VAL A 213 16.79 -0.98 -13.06
CA VAL A 213 16.81 -1.15 -14.52
C VAL A 213 15.69 -0.32 -15.16
N GLY A 214 14.48 -0.45 -14.64
CA GLY A 214 13.35 0.32 -15.10
C GLY A 214 12.00 -0.24 -14.64
N GLN A 215 10.97 0.60 -14.77
CA GLN A 215 9.59 0.23 -14.52
C GLN A 215 9.06 -0.60 -15.68
N ILE A 216 8.25 -1.60 -15.37
CA ILE A 216 7.54 -2.41 -16.36
C ILE A 216 6.32 -1.61 -16.83
N PRO A 217 6.14 -1.40 -18.15
CA PRO A 217 4.99 -0.65 -18.65
C PRO A 217 3.67 -1.36 -18.32
N SER A 218 2.67 -0.58 -17.91
CA SER A 218 1.29 -1.05 -17.76
C SER A 218 0.47 -0.66 -19.00
N SER A 219 -0.36 -1.58 -19.47
CA SER A 219 -1.31 -1.32 -20.56
C SER A 219 -2.73 -0.99 -20.05
N GLY A 220 -2.94 -0.94 -18.75
CA GLY A 220 -4.21 -0.72 -18.08
C GLY A 220 -4.17 0.36 -17.00
N PRO A 221 -5.22 0.46 -16.19
CA PRO A 221 -5.22 1.32 -15.01
C PRO A 221 -4.02 1.04 -14.11
N ALA A 222 -3.60 2.04 -13.34
CA ALA A 222 -2.54 1.87 -12.36
C ALA A 222 -2.91 0.75 -11.37
N GLU A 223 -1.94 -0.09 -11.08
CA GLU A 223 -2.06 -1.09 -10.01
C GLU A 223 -2.19 -0.35 -8.66
N GLN A 224 -3.11 -0.81 -7.82
CA GLN A 224 -3.38 -0.17 -6.52
C GLN A 224 -3.24 -1.14 -5.38
N PHE A 225 -2.63 -0.72 -4.30
CA PHE A 225 -2.68 -1.45 -3.03
C PHE A 225 -3.99 -1.17 -2.31
N GLY A 226 -4.59 -2.20 -1.73
CA GLY A 226 -5.79 -2.12 -0.90
C GLY A 226 -5.60 -2.83 0.43
N LEU A 227 -6.33 -2.38 1.45
CA LEU A 227 -6.41 -3.10 2.72
C LEU A 227 -7.22 -4.38 2.49
N VAL A 228 -6.69 -5.52 2.95
CA VAL A 228 -7.35 -6.82 2.77
C VAL A 228 -8.24 -7.14 3.95
N LEU A 229 -9.46 -7.59 3.68
CA LEU A 229 -10.42 -8.01 4.70
C LEU A 229 -10.92 -9.44 4.39
N THR A 230 -11.46 -10.10 5.40
CA THR A 230 -12.20 -11.36 5.17
C THR A 230 -13.30 -11.13 4.14
N LYS A 231 -13.49 -12.07 3.21
CA LYS A 231 -14.56 -12.02 2.21
C LYS A 231 -15.92 -11.85 2.86
N GLY A 232 -16.69 -10.84 2.42
CA GLY A 232 -17.99 -10.48 2.99
C GLY A 232 -17.91 -9.77 4.34
N SER A 233 -16.77 -9.18 4.69
CA SER A 233 -16.61 -8.43 5.93
C SER A 233 -17.57 -7.24 6.02
N LYS A 234 -18.26 -7.10 7.14
CA LYS A 234 -19.11 -5.93 7.44
C LYS A 234 -18.31 -4.64 7.58
N LEU A 235 -16.98 -4.73 7.74
CA LEU A 235 -16.09 -3.58 7.87
C LEU A 235 -15.66 -3.01 6.52
N THR A 236 -15.81 -3.76 5.40
CA THR A 236 -15.29 -3.37 4.08
C THR A 236 -15.73 -1.97 3.66
N ALA A 237 -17.02 -1.66 3.79
CA ALA A 237 -17.54 -0.34 3.41
C ALA A 237 -17.00 0.79 4.29
N GLN A 238 -16.88 0.57 5.61
CA GLN A 238 -16.39 1.57 6.56
C GLN A 238 -14.89 1.82 6.41
N VAL A 239 -14.11 0.76 6.19
CA VAL A 239 -12.67 0.85 5.92
C VAL A 239 -12.43 1.55 4.59
N SER A 240 -13.20 1.23 3.53
CA SER A 240 -13.13 1.94 2.24
C SER A 240 -13.45 3.43 2.41
N ALA A 241 -14.51 3.78 3.12
CA ALA A 241 -14.87 5.18 3.37
C ALA A 241 -13.77 5.94 4.14
N ALA A 242 -13.08 5.27 5.07
CA ALA A 242 -11.94 5.85 5.78
C ALA A 242 -10.76 6.12 4.83
N VAL A 243 -10.42 5.18 3.96
CA VAL A 243 -9.38 5.34 2.94
C VAL A 243 -9.72 6.48 1.97
N ASP A 244 -10.99 6.53 1.49
CA ASP A 244 -11.47 7.58 0.58
C ASP A 244 -11.41 8.98 1.22
N ALA A 245 -11.78 9.10 2.51
CA ALA A 245 -11.67 10.34 3.26
C ALA A 245 -10.21 10.81 3.38
N LEU A 246 -9.26 9.89 3.66
CA LEU A 246 -7.84 10.18 3.75
C LEU A 246 -7.23 10.53 2.39
N ARG A 247 -7.72 9.95 1.31
CA ARG A 247 -7.35 10.33 -0.06
C ARG A 247 -7.86 11.74 -0.36
N LYS A 248 -9.14 12.00 -0.11
CA LYS A 248 -9.79 13.29 -0.41
C LYS A 248 -9.17 14.47 0.34
N ASN A 249 -8.75 14.28 1.58
CA ASN A 249 -8.14 15.35 2.39
C ASN A 249 -6.62 15.46 2.20
N GLY A 250 -6.01 14.69 1.29
CA GLY A 250 -4.59 14.75 0.96
C GLY A 250 -3.68 13.99 1.94
N THR A 251 -4.21 13.34 2.98
CA THR A 251 -3.39 12.64 3.97
C THR A 251 -2.56 11.52 3.35
N LEU A 252 -3.16 10.70 2.45
CA LEU A 252 -2.42 9.60 1.80
C LEU A 252 -1.24 10.12 0.98
N GLN A 253 -1.42 11.23 0.23
CA GLN A 253 -0.36 11.84 -0.53
C GLN A 253 0.75 12.38 0.39
N ALA A 254 0.39 13.12 1.44
CA ALA A 254 1.37 13.64 2.39
C ALA A 254 2.19 12.54 3.08
N LEU A 255 1.57 11.38 3.38
CA LEU A 255 2.27 10.22 3.92
C LEU A 255 3.19 9.57 2.89
N ALA A 256 2.75 9.46 1.62
CA ALA A 256 3.59 8.97 0.54
C ALA A 256 4.82 9.88 0.32
N ASP A 257 4.61 11.19 0.25
CA ASP A 257 5.70 12.18 0.11
C ASP A 257 6.71 12.11 1.26
N LYS A 258 6.21 11.84 2.47
CA LYS A 258 7.07 11.74 3.66
C LYS A 258 7.90 10.48 3.69
N TRP A 259 7.32 9.32 3.34
CA TRP A 259 7.94 8.02 3.61
C TRP A 259 8.50 7.33 2.36
N LEU A 260 7.92 7.61 1.18
CA LEU A 260 8.29 6.98 -0.08
C LEU A 260 9.06 7.95 -0.99
N ALA A 261 9.71 8.96 -0.42
CA ALA A 261 10.32 10.07 -1.13
C ALA A 261 11.10 9.63 -2.39
N ASN A 262 10.86 10.32 -3.51
CA ASN A 262 11.60 10.25 -4.76
C ASN A 262 11.38 9.02 -5.66
N THR A 263 10.17 8.49 -5.72
CA THR A 263 9.84 7.40 -6.67
C THR A 263 9.67 7.87 -8.13
N GLY A 264 9.78 9.17 -8.40
CA GLY A 264 9.50 9.76 -9.73
C GLY A 264 10.59 9.62 -10.79
N GLY A 265 11.76 9.05 -10.51
CA GLY A 265 12.91 9.09 -11.40
C GLY A 265 13.29 7.79 -12.13
N ALA A 266 12.58 6.68 -11.95
CA ALA A 266 12.92 5.44 -12.61
C ALA A 266 12.42 5.43 -14.07
N PRO A 267 13.29 5.06 -15.06
CA PRO A 267 12.87 4.98 -16.45
C PRO A 267 11.82 3.90 -16.68
N VAL A 268 10.96 4.06 -17.66
CA VAL A 268 10.04 3.02 -18.09
C VAL A 268 10.68 2.23 -19.24
N LEU A 269 10.69 0.91 -19.14
CA LEU A 269 11.16 0.00 -20.18
C LEU A 269 10.20 0.05 -21.39
N LYS A 270 10.77 0.03 -22.60
CA LYS A 270 10.01 0.05 -23.85
C LYS A 270 9.78 -1.35 -24.39
#